data_13d39e05eb352ae6ab3e1eb969ca02cc
#
_entry.id   13d39e05eb352ae6ab3e1eb969ca02cc
#
_cell.length_a   1.000
_cell.length_b   1.000
_cell.length_c   1.000
_cell.angle_alpha   90.00
_cell.angle_beta   90.00
_cell.angle_gamma   90.00
#
_symmetry.space_group_name_H-M   'P 1'
#
loop_
_entity.id
_entity.type
_entity.pdbx_description
1 polymer ?
#
loop_
_entity_poly.entity_id
_entity_poly.type
_entity_poly.pdbx_seq_one_letter_code
_entity_poly.pdbx_strand_id
1 'polypeptide(L)'
;MHEAPPTPSGASTTPAEPLEHGLKQRHLTMLGLGGVIGAGLFVGSGAGIAVAGPAIVVSYLIAGALAMLVMRMLGEMSAAMPASGSFSVHAERALGRWAGFSVGWLYWFLLVVVLAVEATAAAQIAHGWVPAVEPWAWVLLFMVVFTAANLAAVKNFGEFEFWFASLKVGAIVVFLGLGVLAVLGWLPDTDPVGMTNLTGQGGFLPNGWGGVVSGVLTVVFAFGGLEVVTIAAAETDDPARAVGCAVRSAVVRILFFYVGSMLVIVTVLPWTAQQAGLSPYVKVLDSIGVPSAGQIMNIVVFVALLSALNANLYGSSRMVFSLAERGEAPRGLLKVSRKPGTEGGVPRRAVLASVAFGFVSVLLNLLWPDTVFLYMLNSVGAVLLFVWALIAASQLRLRARLEREAPGALALRMWWFPYLTWLTLAGLLGVLVLMLTDADARPQVLWSAGATALVLLVAVGRQWREQRGRTGSERTGSERKESKRKGSTLTGR
;
A
#
# COMPACT_ATOMS: atom_id res chain seq x y z
N MET A 1 2.40 -52.96 -22.60
CA MET A 1 3.15 -52.36 -21.48
C MET A 1 4.02 -51.25 -22.09
N HIS A 2 3.58 -50.00 -22.02
CA HIS A 2 4.36 -48.82 -22.40
C HIS A 2 4.93 -48.20 -21.13
N GLU A 3 6.23 -48.26 -20.96
CA GLU A 3 6.98 -47.61 -19.90
C GLU A 3 6.92 -46.10 -20.09
N ALA A 4 6.46 -45.37 -19.06
CA ALA A 4 6.47 -43.94 -19.04
C ALA A 4 7.92 -43.42 -18.94
N PRO A 5 8.26 -42.28 -19.60
CA PRO A 5 9.61 -41.75 -19.56
C PRO A 5 9.94 -41.20 -18.14
N PRO A 6 11.23 -41.32 -17.71
CA PRO A 6 11.66 -40.88 -16.39
C PRO A 6 11.54 -39.35 -16.26
N THR A 7 10.90 -38.93 -15.18
CA THR A 7 10.86 -37.53 -14.70
C THR A 7 12.28 -37.04 -14.43
N PRO A 8 12.64 -35.80 -14.86
CA PRO A 8 13.95 -35.24 -14.56
C PRO A 8 14.05 -34.94 -13.06
N SER A 9 14.94 -35.68 -12.41
CA SER A 9 15.44 -35.39 -11.07
C SER A 9 16.18 -34.03 -11.10
N GLY A 10 15.54 -32.97 -10.55
CA GLY A 10 16.16 -31.68 -10.50
C GLY A 10 15.59 -30.82 -9.36
N ALA A 11 16.41 -30.64 -8.33
CA ALA A 11 16.27 -29.73 -7.20
C ALA A 11 15.08 -30.04 -6.25
N SER A 12 15.39 -30.64 -5.11
CA SER A 12 14.52 -30.70 -3.94
C SER A 12 14.18 -29.27 -3.49
N THR A 13 13.12 -28.69 -4.05
CA THR A 13 12.46 -27.54 -3.46
C THR A 13 11.66 -28.10 -2.29
N THR A 14 12.21 -28.03 -1.10
CA THR A 14 11.41 -28.19 0.14
C THR A 14 10.24 -27.18 -0.01
N PRO A 15 8.98 -27.62 -0.02
CA PRO A 15 7.86 -26.70 -0.09
C PRO A 15 7.96 -25.70 1.06
N ALA A 16 7.74 -24.41 0.79
CA ALA A 16 7.69 -23.42 1.84
C ALA A 16 6.57 -23.83 2.81
N GLU A 17 6.86 -23.74 4.10
CA GLU A 17 5.87 -24.09 5.12
C GLU A 17 4.66 -23.17 5.01
N PRO A 18 3.41 -23.69 5.05
CA PRO A 18 2.21 -22.87 4.90
C PRO A 18 2.13 -21.79 6.01
N LEU A 19 1.73 -20.58 5.60
CA LEU A 19 1.38 -19.51 6.52
C LEU A 19 0.03 -19.85 7.21
N GLU A 20 -0.19 -19.26 8.39
CA GLU A 20 -1.40 -19.50 9.16
C GLU A 20 -2.64 -18.94 8.41
N HIS A 21 -3.61 -19.79 8.07
CA HIS A 21 -4.92 -19.40 7.54
C HIS A 21 -5.86 -19.10 8.71
N GLY A 22 -6.45 -17.90 8.76
CA GLY A 22 -7.29 -17.53 9.91
C GLY A 22 -8.18 -16.29 9.70
N LEU A 23 -8.11 -15.65 8.52
CA LEU A 23 -8.90 -14.46 8.25
C LEU A 23 -10.32 -14.81 7.77
N LYS A 24 -11.34 -14.34 8.53
CA LYS A 24 -12.75 -14.46 8.17
C LYS A 24 -13.17 -13.35 7.22
N GLN A 25 -14.24 -13.54 6.44
CA GLN A 25 -14.77 -12.52 5.53
C GLN A 25 -15.03 -11.16 6.19
N ARG A 26 -15.49 -11.14 7.45
CA ARG A 26 -15.69 -9.89 8.22
C ARG A 26 -14.37 -9.12 8.45
N HIS A 27 -13.28 -9.85 8.71
CA HIS A 27 -11.95 -9.26 8.91
C HIS A 27 -11.47 -8.57 7.63
N LEU A 28 -11.64 -9.23 6.47
CA LEU A 28 -11.29 -8.66 5.17
C LEU A 28 -12.13 -7.43 4.80
N THR A 29 -13.43 -7.45 5.11
CA THR A 29 -14.30 -6.30 4.86
C THR A 29 -13.84 -5.09 5.68
N MET A 30 -13.55 -5.29 6.97
CA MET A 30 -13.07 -4.21 7.85
C MET A 30 -11.64 -3.77 7.49
N LEU A 31 -10.76 -4.71 7.15
CA LEU A 31 -9.44 -4.39 6.62
C LEU A 31 -9.56 -3.52 5.36
N GLY A 32 -10.48 -3.86 4.44
CA GLY A 32 -10.75 -3.11 3.23
C GLY A 32 -11.36 -1.72 3.48
N LEU A 33 -12.17 -1.56 4.52
CA LEU A 33 -12.79 -0.28 4.88
C LEU A 33 -11.85 0.61 5.71
N GLY A 34 -11.22 0.07 6.74
CA GLY A 34 -10.54 0.83 7.77
C GLY A 34 -9.06 0.50 7.98
N GLY A 35 -8.59 -0.70 7.55
CA GLY A 35 -7.23 -1.15 7.84
C GLY A 35 -6.14 -0.26 7.29
N VAL A 36 -6.42 0.44 6.19
CA VAL A 36 -5.49 1.35 5.51
C VAL A 36 -5.73 2.81 5.86
N ILE A 37 -6.77 3.14 6.64
CA ILE A 37 -6.99 4.49 7.15
C ILE A 37 -5.97 4.75 8.26
N GLY A 38 -5.00 5.61 7.98
CA GLY A 38 -3.88 5.98 8.85
C GLY A 38 -3.45 7.42 8.61
N ALA A 39 -2.14 7.67 8.66
CA ALA A 39 -1.54 8.99 8.52
C ALA A 39 -1.96 9.71 7.23
N GLY A 40 -2.15 9.00 6.12
CA GLY A 40 -2.53 9.60 4.85
C GLY A 40 -3.83 10.40 4.91
N LEU A 41 -4.85 9.85 5.56
CA LEU A 41 -6.14 10.54 5.69
C LEU A 41 -6.18 11.49 6.89
N PHE A 42 -5.74 11.03 8.05
CA PHE A 42 -5.91 11.79 9.29
C PHE A 42 -4.92 12.95 9.45
N VAL A 43 -3.73 12.85 8.89
CA VAL A 43 -2.64 13.83 9.06
C VAL A 43 -2.20 14.41 7.73
N GLY A 44 -1.94 13.57 6.72
CA GLY A 44 -1.48 13.98 5.40
C GLY A 44 -2.46 14.88 4.65
N SER A 45 -3.76 14.76 4.96
CA SER A 45 -4.80 15.64 4.38
C SER A 45 -4.58 17.12 4.71
N GLY A 46 -4.00 17.44 5.88
CA GLY A 46 -3.66 18.82 6.25
C GLY A 46 -2.63 19.45 5.29
N ALA A 47 -1.61 18.68 4.91
CA ALA A 47 -0.62 19.12 3.93
C ALA A 47 -1.25 19.32 2.54
N GLY A 48 -2.13 18.42 2.12
CA GLY A 48 -2.86 18.54 0.86
C GLY A 48 -3.75 19.77 0.81
N ILE A 49 -4.50 20.06 1.90
CA ILE A 49 -5.36 21.25 2.01
C ILE A 49 -4.52 22.52 1.97
N ALA A 50 -3.39 22.57 2.66
CA ALA A 50 -2.51 23.74 2.67
C ALA A 50 -2.02 24.12 1.25
N VAL A 51 -1.84 23.13 0.37
CA VAL A 51 -1.38 23.35 -1.02
C VAL A 51 -2.52 23.61 -1.98
N ALA A 52 -3.61 22.83 -1.92
CA ALA A 52 -4.71 22.92 -2.90
C ALA A 52 -5.83 23.88 -2.49
N GLY A 53 -5.87 24.29 -1.23
CA GLY A 53 -7.00 25.04 -0.68
C GLY A 53 -8.29 24.21 -0.68
N PRO A 54 -9.47 24.84 -0.81
CA PRO A 54 -10.75 24.14 -0.91
C PRO A 54 -10.83 23.15 -2.08
N ALA A 55 -10.06 23.38 -3.15
CA ALA A 55 -9.97 22.49 -4.32
C ALA A 55 -9.32 21.14 -4.03
N ILE A 56 -8.84 20.88 -2.81
CA ILE A 56 -8.37 19.57 -2.37
C ILE A 56 -9.42 18.47 -2.60
N VAL A 57 -10.71 18.82 -2.56
CA VAL A 57 -11.81 17.90 -2.87
C VAL A 57 -11.67 17.34 -4.28
N VAL A 58 -11.30 18.18 -5.25
CA VAL A 58 -11.05 17.76 -6.64
C VAL A 58 -9.81 16.86 -6.71
N SER A 59 -8.76 17.19 -5.96
CA SER A 59 -7.55 16.35 -5.87
C SER A 59 -7.88 14.94 -5.34
N TYR A 60 -8.71 14.84 -4.30
CA TYR A 60 -9.17 13.53 -3.76
C TYR A 60 -10.06 12.77 -4.74
N LEU A 61 -10.92 13.48 -5.53
CA LEU A 61 -11.72 12.83 -6.57
C LEU A 61 -10.84 12.26 -7.69
N ILE A 62 -9.84 13.01 -8.15
CA ILE A 62 -8.91 12.55 -9.19
C ILE A 62 -8.08 11.36 -8.70
N ALA A 63 -7.41 11.51 -7.56
CA ALA A 63 -6.59 10.45 -6.98
C ALA A 63 -7.41 9.20 -6.64
N GLY A 64 -8.62 9.41 -6.07
CA GLY A 64 -9.55 8.35 -5.74
C GLY A 64 -10.09 7.62 -6.97
N ALA A 65 -10.36 8.33 -8.07
CA ALA A 65 -10.76 7.72 -9.34
C ALA A 65 -9.64 6.84 -9.91
N LEU A 66 -8.39 7.33 -9.92
CA LEU A 66 -7.23 6.54 -10.33
C LEU A 66 -7.05 5.30 -9.45
N ALA A 67 -7.11 5.47 -8.13
CA ALA A 67 -7.02 4.36 -7.17
C ALA A 67 -8.12 3.30 -7.41
N MET A 68 -9.37 3.75 -7.61
CA MET A 68 -10.51 2.86 -7.88
C MET A 68 -10.33 2.07 -9.18
N LEU A 69 -9.84 2.71 -10.24
CA LEU A 69 -9.58 2.06 -11.52
C LEU A 69 -8.47 1.01 -11.38
N VAL A 70 -7.37 1.34 -10.70
CA VAL A 70 -6.28 0.39 -10.41
C VAL A 70 -6.77 -0.77 -9.56
N MET A 71 -7.56 -0.51 -8.51
CA MET A 71 -8.16 -1.56 -7.68
C MET A 71 -9.11 -2.46 -8.47
N ARG A 72 -9.84 -1.91 -9.44
CA ARG A 72 -10.70 -2.70 -10.34
C ARG A 72 -9.89 -3.63 -11.24
N MET A 73 -8.77 -3.12 -11.81
CA MET A 73 -7.83 -3.91 -12.62
C MET A 73 -7.18 -5.02 -11.79
N LEU A 74 -6.71 -4.67 -10.59
CA LEU A 74 -6.12 -5.63 -9.67
C LEU A 74 -7.14 -6.68 -9.22
N GLY A 75 -8.37 -6.24 -8.94
CA GLY A 75 -9.48 -7.12 -8.60
C GLY A 75 -9.82 -8.13 -9.70
N GLU A 76 -9.79 -7.70 -10.97
CA GLU A 76 -9.98 -8.59 -12.13
C GLU A 76 -8.91 -9.69 -12.18
N MET A 77 -7.64 -9.31 -12.04
CA MET A 77 -6.53 -10.26 -12.08
C MET A 77 -6.53 -11.20 -10.87
N SER A 78 -6.78 -10.68 -9.68
CA SER A 78 -6.76 -11.47 -8.43
C SER A 78 -7.95 -12.41 -8.31
N ALA A 79 -9.12 -12.03 -8.84
CA ALA A 79 -10.29 -12.91 -8.90
C ALA A 79 -10.11 -14.06 -9.91
N ALA A 80 -9.45 -13.77 -11.05
CA ALA A 80 -9.19 -14.79 -12.07
C ALA A 80 -8.03 -15.73 -11.70
N MET A 81 -7.04 -15.24 -10.97
CA MET A 81 -5.81 -15.96 -10.62
C MET A 81 -5.36 -15.63 -9.20
N PRO A 82 -6.02 -16.15 -8.16
CA PRO A 82 -5.61 -15.90 -6.78
C PRO A 82 -4.15 -16.33 -6.55
N ALA A 83 -3.37 -15.48 -5.86
CA ALA A 83 -1.97 -15.75 -5.56
C ALA A 83 -1.55 -15.01 -4.28
N SER A 84 -0.77 -15.65 -3.41
CA SER A 84 -0.27 -15.07 -2.15
C SER A 84 0.59 -13.83 -2.36
N GLY A 85 1.31 -13.74 -3.48
CA GLY A 85 2.06 -12.55 -3.91
C GLY A 85 1.22 -11.54 -4.69
N SER A 86 -0.10 -11.79 -4.91
CA SER A 86 -1.05 -10.93 -5.60
C SER A 86 -0.47 -10.24 -6.85
N PHE A 87 -0.47 -8.89 -6.85
CA PHE A 87 -0.05 -8.07 -8.00
C PHE A 87 1.40 -8.28 -8.44
N SER A 88 2.32 -8.68 -7.57
CA SER A 88 3.71 -9.00 -7.98
C SER A 88 3.77 -10.28 -8.80
N VAL A 89 2.95 -11.28 -8.47
CA VAL A 89 2.81 -12.52 -9.26
C VAL A 89 2.09 -12.24 -10.59
N HIS A 90 1.08 -11.36 -10.57
CA HIS A 90 0.39 -10.96 -11.80
C HIS A 90 1.33 -10.20 -12.74
N ALA A 91 2.17 -9.29 -12.21
CA ALA A 91 3.18 -8.58 -12.99
C ALA A 91 4.22 -9.54 -13.59
N GLU A 92 4.66 -10.55 -12.83
CA GLU A 92 5.56 -11.58 -13.33
C GLU A 92 4.93 -12.38 -14.50
N ARG A 93 3.69 -12.83 -14.36
CA ARG A 93 2.97 -13.57 -15.39
C ARG A 93 2.68 -12.74 -16.64
N ALA A 94 2.44 -11.43 -16.48
CA ALA A 94 2.10 -10.53 -17.57
C ALA A 94 3.31 -10.03 -18.33
N LEU A 95 4.33 -9.54 -17.61
CA LEU A 95 5.44 -8.75 -18.15
C LEU A 95 6.79 -9.47 -18.03
N GLY A 96 6.84 -10.54 -17.23
CA GLY A 96 8.04 -11.33 -16.98
C GLY A 96 8.64 -11.09 -15.58
N ARG A 97 9.65 -11.91 -15.25
CA ARG A 97 10.27 -11.95 -13.91
C ARG A 97 10.77 -10.60 -13.42
N TRP A 98 11.32 -9.77 -14.32
CA TRP A 98 11.77 -8.42 -13.95
C TRP A 98 10.66 -7.56 -13.35
N ALA A 99 9.43 -7.65 -13.90
CA ALA A 99 8.30 -6.87 -13.42
C ALA A 99 7.80 -7.38 -12.06
N GLY A 100 7.70 -8.71 -11.89
CA GLY A 100 7.35 -9.30 -10.59
C GLY A 100 8.32 -8.92 -9.50
N PHE A 101 9.61 -9.05 -9.76
CA PHE A 101 10.69 -8.62 -8.86
C PHE A 101 10.55 -7.13 -8.50
N SER A 102 10.40 -6.27 -9.52
CA SER A 102 10.37 -4.83 -9.30
C SER A 102 9.15 -4.39 -8.49
N VAL A 103 7.96 -4.88 -8.87
CA VAL A 103 6.71 -4.58 -8.14
C VAL A 103 6.79 -5.07 -6.70
N GLY A 104 7.31 -6.27 -6.47
CA GLY A 104 7.41 -6.84 -5.13
C GLY A 104 8.35 -6.05 -4.22
N TRP A 105 9.54 -5.70 -4.69
CA TRP A 105 10.51 -4.93 -3.92
C TRP A 105 10.10 -3.47 -3.72
N LEU A 106 9.53 -2.81 -4.74
CA LEU A 106 9.02 -1.45 -4.63
C LEU A 106 7.87 -1.38 -3.62
N TYR A 107 6.97 -2.36 -3.65
CA TYR A 107 5.85 -2.37 -2.71
C TYR A 107 6.30 -2.73 -1.28
N TRP A 108 7.25 -3.64 -1.11
CA TRP A 108 7.86 -3.88 0.19
C TRP A 108 8.53 -2.62 0.74
N PHE A 109 9.31 -1.92 -0.08
CA PHE A 109 9.91 -0.63 0.30
C PHE A 109 8.84 0.39 0.71
N LEU A 110 7.77 0.50 -0.10
CA LEU A 110 6.63 1.36 0.21
C LEU A 110 6.06 1.05 1.61
N LEU A 111 5.74 -0.21 1.89
CA LEU A 111 5.17 -0.61 3.18
C LEU A 111 6.11 -0.28 4.36
N VAL A 112 7.43 -0.44 4.16
CA VAL A 112 8.42 -0.13 5.20
C VAL A 112 8.54 1.38 5.44
N VAL A 113 8.45 2.21 4.38
CA VAL A 113 8.43 3.67 4.55
C VAL A 113 7.13 4.11 5.21
N VAL A 114 6.00 3.49 4.87
CA VAL A 114 4.71 3.76 5.54
C VAL A 114 4.76 3.44 7.03
N LEU A 115 5.46 2.35 7.45
CA LEU A 115 5.72 2.09 8.88
C LEU A 115 6.36 3.31 9.58
N ALA A 116 7.34 3.91 8.92
CA ALA A 116 8.03 5.10 9.43
C ALA A 116 7.11 6.32 9.50
N VAL A 117 6.28 6.54 8.47
CA VAL A 117 5.29 7.63 8.44
C VAL A 117 4.28 7.51 9.59
N GLU A 118 3.70 6.31 9.77
CA GLU A 118 2.71 6.04 10.82
C GLU A 118 3.33 6.21 12.23
N ALA A 119 4.54 5.68 12.44
CA ALA A 119 5.25 5.81 13.70
C ALA A 119 5.59 7.27 14.02
N THR A 120 6.04 8.04 13.02
CA THR A 120 6.37 9.46 13.17
C THR A 120 5.13 10.29 13.52
N ALA A 121 4.03 10.09 12.79
CA ALA A 121 2.77 10.78 13.06
C ALA A 121 2.22 10.45 14.45
N ALA A 122 2.25 9.19 14.87
CA ALA A 122 1.85 8.78 16.21
C ALA A 122 2.76 9.39 17.30
N ALA A 123 4.06 9.47 17.04
CA ALA A 123 5.04 10.05 17.95
C ALA A 123 4.79 11.56 18.18
N GLN A 124 4.40 12.30 17.16
CA GLN A 124 4.03 13.72 17.29
C GLN A 124 2.83 13.92 18.21
N ILE A 125 1.80 13.07 18.08
CA ILE A 125 0.62 13.10 18.96
C ILE A 125 1.04 12.77 20.40
N ALA A 126 1.83 11.72 20.60
CA ALA A 126 2.29 11.30 21.92
C ALA A 126 3.18 12.35 22.58
N HIS A 127 4.06 13.00 21.82
CA HIS A 127 4.86 14.13 22.28
C HIS A 127 3.98 15.31 22.72
N GLY A 128 2.91 15.62 21.99
CA GLY A 128 1.93 16.63 22.38
C GLY A 128 1.26 16.34 23.74
N TRP A 129 1.08 15.07 24.12
CA TRP A 129 0.56 14.68 25.44
C TRP A 129 1.64 14.64 26.52
N VAL A 130 2.85 14.25 26.17
CA VAL A 130 4.00 14.13 27.09
C VAL A 130 5.22 14.80 26.48
N PRO A 131 5.31 16.15 26.58
CA PRO A 131 6.39 16.93 25.96
C PRO A 131 7.79 16.62 26.50
N ALA A 132 7.87 15.99 27.68
CA ALA A 132 9.14 15.56 28.27
C ALA A 132 9.84 14.42 27.51
N VAL A 133 9.13 13.72 26.62
CA VAL A 133 9.66 12.61 25.82
C VAL A 133 9.77 13.04 24.36
N GLU A 134 10.98 13.03 23.83
CA GLU A 134 11.27 13.41 22.46
C GLU A 134 10.61 12.49 21.42
N PRO A 135 10.20 13.00 20.23
CA PRO A 135 9.50 12.21 19.21
C PRO A 135 10.23 10.93 18.81
N TRP A 136 11.56 10.96 18.66
CA TRP A 136 12.34 9.77 18.31
C TRP A 136 12.22 8.62 19.32
N ALA A 137 12.08 8.95 20.60
CA ALA A 137 11.92 7.96 21.66
C ALA A 137 10.55 7.27 21.59
N TRP A 138 9.50 8.01 21.23
CA TRP A 138 8.18 7.47 20.95
C TRP A 138 8.21 6.56 19.72
N VAL A 139 8.87 6.97 18.62
CA VAL A 139 9.05 6.12 17.43
C VAL A 139 9.74 4.81 17.80
N LEU A 140 10.83 4.88 18.58
CA LEU A 140 11.55 3.70 19.06
C LEU A 140 10.63 2.79 19.88
N LEU A 141 9.89 3.34 20.83
CA LEU A 141 8.94 2.56 21.65
C LEU A 141 7.91 1.83 20.78
N PHE A 142 7.26 2.54 19.86
CA PHE A 142 6.24 1.94 18.98
C PHE A 142 6.84 0.85 18.10
N MET A 143 8.01 1.08 17.51
CA MET A 143 8.71 0.07 16.71
C MET A 143 9.05 -1.18 17.53
N VAL A 144 9.52 -1.04 18.75
CA VAL A 144 9.82 -2.18 19.64
C VAL A 144 8.54 -2.94 20.01
N VAL A 145 7.50 -2.24 20.45
CA VAL A 145 6.23 -2.84 20.89
C VAL A 145 5.58 -3.63 19.75
N PHE A 146 5.43 -3.02 18.57
CA PHE A 146 4.77 -3.68 17.44
C PHE A 146 5.63 -4.78 16.81
N THR A 147 6.96 -4.67 16.89
CA THR A 147 7.87 -5.78 16.54
C THR A 147 7.63 -6.97 17.46
N ALA A 148 7.63 -6.76 18.77
CA ALA A 148 7.38 -7.81 19.76
C ALA A 148 6.00 -8.45 19.56
N ALA A 149 4.95 -7.63 19.32
CA ALA A 149 3.61 -8.12 19.04
C ALA A 149 3.55 -9.00 17.77
N ASN A 150 4.17 -8.58 16.67
CA ASN A 150 4.21 -9.35 15.43
C ASN A 150 5.05 -10.63 15.52
N LEU A 151 6.06 -10.68 16.39
CA LEU A 151 6.84 -11.88 16.64
C LEU A 151 6.13 -12.88 17.58
N ALA A 152 5.23 -12.39 18.44
CA ALA A 152 4.60 -13.20 19.48
C ALA A 152 3.34 -13.95 19.02
N ALA A 153 2.46 -13.34 18.21
CA ALA A 153 1.16 -13.94 17.87
C ALA A 153 0.55 -13.36 16.58
N VAL A 154 0.23 -14.25 15.62
CA VAL A 154 -0.55 -13.91 14.41
C VAL A 154 -2.04 -14.19 14.63
N LYS A 155 -2.38 -15.12 15.53
CA LYS A 155 -3.74 -15.66 15.70
C LYS A 155 -4.83 -14.63 15.98
N ASN A 156 -4.50 -13.50 16.60
CA ASN A 156 -5.46 -12.46 16.96
C ASN A 156 -5.39 -11.21 16.07
N PHE A 157 -4.48 -11.19 15.06
CA PHE A 157 -4.33 -10.02 14.19
C PHE A 157 -5.65 -9.61 13.53
N GLY A 158 -6.39 -10.55 12.97
CA GLY A 158 -7.66 -10.27 12.30
C GLY A 158 -8.74 -9.69 13.22
N GLU A 159 -8.82 -10.17 14.46
CA GLU A 159 -9.79 -9.63 15.45
C GLU A 159 -9.37 -8.23 15.94
N PHE A 160 -8.10 -8.00 16.24
CA PHE A 160 -7.62 -6.68 16.63
C PHE A 160 -7.85 -5.66 15.52
N GLU A 161 -7.47 -6.00 14.28
CA GLU A 161 -7.64 -5.10 13.15
C GLU A 161 -9.13 -4.84 12.84
N PHE A 162 -10.02 -5.82 13.04
CA PHE A 162 -11.46 -5.64 12.92
C PHE A 162 -11.98 -4.56 13.88
N TRP A 163 -11.59 -4.61 15.16
CA TRP A 163 -12.04 -3.63 16.16
C TRP A 163 -11.42 -2.26 15.93
N PHE A 164 -10.13 -2.19 15.60
CA PHE A 164 -9.48 -0.92 15.26
C PHE A 164 -10.07 -0.29 13.99
N ALA A 165 -10.32 -1.08 12.95
CA ALA A 165 -10.97 -0.59 11.75
C ALA A 165 -12.41 -0.10 12.03
N SER A 166 -13.15 -0.81 12.88
CA SER A 166 -14.49 -0.39 13.30
C SER A 166 -14.46 0.94 14.05
N LEU A 167 -13.48 1.14 14.94
CA LEU A 167 -13.28 2.40 15.66
C LEU A 167 -13.00 3.54 14.69
N LYS A 168 -12.07 3.35 13.73
CA LYS A 168 -11.73 4.35 12.70
C LYS A 168 -12.95 4.75 11.87
N VAL A 169 -13.67 3.76 11.37
CA VAL A 169 -14.88 3.97 10.55
C VAL A 169 -15.94 4.69 11.36
N GLY A 170 -16.23 4.22 12.58
CA GLY A 170 -17.20 4.87 13.48
C GLY A 170 -16.85 6.32 13.78
N ALA A 171 -15.58 6.61 14.06
CA ALA A 171 -15.13 7.97 14.32
C ALA A 171 -15.28 8.89 13.11
N ILE A 172 -14.98 8.42 11.90
CA ILE A 172 -15.19 9.22 10.68
C ILE A 172 -16.68 9.46 10.43
N VAL A 173 -17.54 8.47 10.66
CA VAL A 173 -18.98 8.64 10.51
C VAL A 173 -19.52 9.68 11.50
N VAL A 174 -19.08 9.63 12.76
CA VAL A 174 -19.44 10.63 13.78
C VAL A 174 -18.90 12.00 13.39
N PHE A 175 -17.64 12.08 12.93
CA PHE A 175 -17.04 13.31 12.43
C PHE A 175 -17.84 13.93 11.28
N LEU A 176 -18.23 13.13 10.29
CA LEU A 176 -19.05 13.60 9.16
C LEU A 176 -20.43 14.11 9.66
N GLY A 177 -21.05 13.38 10.58
CA GLY A 177 -22.32 13.80 11.20
C GLY A 177 -22.21 15.14 11.92
N LEU A 178 -21.22 15.28 12.82
CA LEU A 178 -20.98 16.52 13.56
C LEU A 178 -20.59 17.67 12.61
N GLY A 179 -19.79 17.39 11.59
CA GLY A 179 -19.42 18.38 10.59
C GLY A 179 -20.61 18.90 9.78
N VAL A 180 -21.52 18.02 9.36
CA VAL A 180 -22.75 18.42 8.68
C VAL A 180 -23.64 19.26 9.62
N LEU A 181 -23.79 18.87 10.88
CA LEU A 181 -24.55 19.64 11.88
C LEU A 181 -23.94 21.03 12.11
N ALA A 182 -22.62 21.14 12.13
CA ALA A 182 -21.90 22.41 12.23
C ALA A 182 -22.14 23.30 11.03
N VAL A 183 -22.06 22.77 9.80
CA VAL A 183 -22.31 23.53 8.56
C VAL A 183 -23.74 24.06 8.53
N LEU A 184 -24.71 23.28 9.02
CA LEU A 184 -26.13 23.65 9.08
C LEU A 184 -26.47 24.60 10.27
N GLY A 185 -25.54 24.83 11.19
CA GLY A 185 -25.78 25.62 12.39
C GLY A 185 -26.73 24.94 13.40
N TRP A 186 -26.76 23.61 13.43
CA TRP A 186 -27.64 22.84 14.32
C TRP A 186 -26.94 22.42 15.63
N LEU A 187 -25.69 22.80 15.81
CA LEU A 187 -25.00 22.58 17.08
C LEU A 187 -25.26 23.73 18.04
N PRO A 188 -25.33 23.45 19.37
CA PRO A 188 -25.48 24.49 20.39
C PRO A 188 -24.31 25.48 20.33
N ASP A 189 -24.62 26.76 20.53
CA ASP A 189 -23.66 27.87 20.59
C ASP A 189 -22.72 28.01 19.37
N THR A 190 -23.15 27.51 18.20
CA THR A 190 -22.41 27.64 16.93
C THR A 190 -23.23 28.40 15.88
N ASP A 191 -22.64 29.45 15.31
CA ASP A 191 -23.20 30.10 14.14
C ASP A 191 -23.05 29.19 12.89
N PRO A 192 -24.01 29.20 11.94
CA PRO A 192 -23.88 28.45 10.69
C PRO A 192 -22.62 28.88 9.96
N VAL A 193 -21.68 27.96 9.74
CA VAL A 193 -20.42 28.27 9.05
C VAL A 193 -20.66 28.61 7.58
N GLY A 194 -21.72 28.07 6.99
CA GLY A 194 -22.09 28.29 5.59
C GLY A 194 -20.99 27.88 4.61
N MET A 195 -20.93 28.56 3.46
CA MET A 195 -19.97 28.27 2.38
C MET A 195 -18.83 29.30 2.32
N THR A 196 -18.68 30.17 3.33
CA THR A 196 -17.72 31.29 3.33
C THR A 196 -16.27 30.83 3.21
N ASN A 197 -15.91 29.72 3.84
CA ASN A 197 -14.56 29.17 3.76
C ASN A 197 -14.22 28.56 2.40
N LEU A 198 -15.24 28.17 1.60
CA LEU A 198 -15.03 27.64 0.24
C LEU A 198 -14.83 28.76 -0.80
N THR A 199 -15.42 29.93 -0.57
CA THR A 199 -15.43 31.04 -1.53
C THR A 199 -14.61 32.24 -1.08
N GLY A 200 -14.33 32.36 0.22
CA GLY A 200 -13.42 33.36 0.79
C GLY A 200 -11.94 33.04 0.51
N GLN A 201 -11.06 33.90 0.97
CA GLN A 201 -9.60 33.68 0.99
C GLN A 201 -9.01 33.20 -0.35
N GLY A 202 -9.39 33.80 -1.47
CA GLY A 202 -8.90 33.46 -2.81
C GLY A 202 -9.83 32.54 -3.60
N GLY A 203 -11.02 32.22 -3.09
CA GLY A 203 -12.03 31.41 -3.78
C GLY A 203 -11.80 29.91 -3.64
N PHE A 204 -12.51 29.12 -4.45
CA PHE A 204 -12.42 27.66 -4.43
C PHE A 204 -11.07 27.13 -4.95
N LEU A 205 -10.43 27.85 -5.87
CA LEU A 205 -9.13 27.51 -6.50
C LEU A 205 -8.08 28.60 -6.17
N PRO A 206 -7.71 28.82 -4.89
CA PRO A 206 -6.83 29.94 -4.51
C PRO A 206 -5.44 29.82 -5.18
N ASN A 207 -4.95 28.60 -5.37
CA ASN A 207 -3.67 28.30 -6.02
C ASN A 207 -3.83 27.77 -7.46
N GLY A 208 -4.99 27.99 -8.07
CA GLY A 208 -5.30 27.56 -9.43
C GLY A 208 -5.24 26.03 -9.61
N TRP A 209 -5.16 25.59 -10.85
CA TRP A 209 -5.01 24.16 -11.19
C TRP A 209 -3.67 23.57 -10.75
N GLY A 210 -2.62 24.39 -10.60
CA GLY A 210 -1.34 23.98 -10.01
C GLY A 210 -1.52 23.45 -8.60
N GLY A 211 -2.28 24.14 -7.76
CA GLY A 211 -2.62 23.69 -6.41
C GLY A 211 -3.39 22.37 -6.39
N VAL A 212 -4.34 22.15 -7.33
CA VAL A 212 -5.04 20.86 -7.46
C VAL A 212 -4.06 19.72 -7.77
N VAL A 213 -3.16 19.97 -8.73
CA VAL A 213 -2.14 18.97 -9.13
C VAL A 213 -1.22 18.64 -7.96
N SER A 214 -0.64 19.63 -7.30
CA SER A 214 0.20 19.43 -6.12
C SER A 214 -0.59 18.75 -4.99
N GLY A 215 -1.87 19.06 -4.84
CA GLY A 215 -2.79 18.35 -3.95
C GLY A 215 -2.93 16.87 -4.32
N VAL A 216 -3.08 16.49 -5.60
CA VAL A 216 -3.11 15.09 -6.03
C VAL A 216 -1.85 14.36 -5.60
N LEU A 217 -0.67 14.99 -5.78
CA LEU A 217 0.62 14.41 -5.41
C LEU A 217 0.67 14.06 -3.92
N THR A 218 0.24 15.00 -3.09
CA THR A 218 0.25 14.85 -1.63
C THR A 218 -0.75 13.80 -1.15
N VAL A 219 -1.95 13.70 -1.79
CA VAL A 219 -3.01 12.81 -1.32
C VAL A 219 -2.98 11.40 -1.91
N VAL A 220 -2.22 11.14 -2.98
CA VAL A 220 -2.06 9.78 -3.55
C VAL A 220 -1.62 8.78 -2.47
N PHE A 221 -0.76 9.20 -1.56
CA PHE A 221 -0.34 8.39 -0.41
C PHE A 221 -1.53 7.85 0.41
N ALA A 222 -2.58 8.65 0.61
CA ALA A 222 -3.74 8.26 1.40
C ALA A 222 -4.52 7.08 0.80
N PHE A 223 -4.28 6.74 -0.46
CA PHE A 223 -4.89 5.60 -1.15
C PHE A 223 -3.98 4.36 -1.17
N GLY A 224 -2.72 4.49 -0.77
CA GLY A 224 -1.78 3.37 -0.64
C GLY A 224 -2.25 2.36 0.40
N GLY A 225 -1.98 1.07 0.13
CA GLY A 225 -2.38 -0.03 1.00
C GLY A 225 -3.74 -0.66 0.65
N LEU A 226 -4.54 -0.06 -0.25
CA LEU A 226 -5.75 -0.70 -0.79
C LEU A 226 -5.44 -2.09 -1.36
N GLU A 227 -4.26 -2.25 -1.92
CA GLU A 227 -3.76 -3.47 -2.56
C GLU A 227 -3.55 -4.62 -1.57
N VAL A 228 -3.27 -4.31 -0.29
CA VAL A 228 -3.05 -5.31 0.78
C VAL A 228 -4.25 -6.23 0.94
N VAL A 229 -5.46 -5.71 0.71
CA VAL A 229 -6.68 -6.53 0.79
C VAL A 229 -6.68 -7.65 -0.25
N THR A 230 -6.07 -7.46 -1.42
CA THR A 230 -5.96 -8.50 -2.45
C THR A 230 -4.93 -9.57 -2.09
N ILE A 231 -3.92 -9.23 -1.30
CA ILE A 231 -2.98 -10.19 -0.72
C ILE A 231 -3.70 -11.01 0.35
N ALA A 232 -4.39 -10.35 1.27
CA ALA A 232 -5.13 -11.01 2.33
C ALA A 232 -6.30 -11.87 1.81
N ALA A 233 -6.94 -11.47 0.70
CA ALA A 233 -8.01 -12.23 0.08
C ALA A 233 -7.55 -13.60 -0.45
N ALA A 234 -6.29 -13.72 -0.87
CA ALA A 234 -5.73 -15.01 -1.31
C ALA A 234 -5.61 -16.05 -0.18
N GLU A 235 -5.69 -15.62 1.08
CA GLU A 235 -5.66 -16.49 2.27
C GLU A 235 -7.07 -16.89 2.77
N THR A 236 -8.13 -16.65 1.96
CA THR A 236 -9.53 -16.98 2.29
C THR A 236 -10.07 -18.14 1.48
N ASP A 237 -11.17 -18.73 1.95
CA ASP A 237 -11.84 -19.87 1.30
C ASP A 237 -12.44 -19.50 -0.08
N ASP A 238 -12.85 -18.23 -0.29
CA ASP A 238 -13.39 -17.74 -1.56
C ASP A 238 -12.70 -16.41 -1.95
N PRO A 239 -11.50 -16.48 -2.55
CA PRO A 239 -10.73 -15.30 -2.93
C PRO A 239 -11.45 -14.37 -3.91
N ALA A 240 -12.17 -14.91 -4.88
CA ALA A 240 -12.86 -14.10 -5.90
C ALA A 240 -13.96 -13.23 -5.30
N ARG A 241 -14.77 -13.80 -4.40
CA ARG A 241 -15.80 -13.07 -3.66
C ARG A 241 -15.18 -12.04 -2.71
N ALA A 242 -14.12 -12.42 -2.01
CA ALA A 242 -13.40 -11.54 -1.09
C ALA A 242 -12.86 -10.29 -1.79
N VAL A 243 -12.19 -10.47 -2.94
CA VAL A 243 -11.69 -9.38 -3.78
C VAL A 243 -12.85 -8.51 -4.31
N GLY A 244 -13.95 -9.12 -4.75
CA GLY A 244 -15.13 -8.38 -5.22
C GLY A 244 -15.75 -7.50 -4.15
N CYS A 245 -15.81 -7.96 -2.89
CA CYS A 245 -16.23 -7.17 -1.74
C CYS A 245 -15.24 -6.04 -1.44
N ALA A 246 -13.94 -6.31 -1.51
CA ALA A 246 -12.89 -5.32 -1.27
C ALA A 246 -12.96 -4.15 -2.26
N VAL A 247 -13.12 -4.44 -3.56
CA VAL A 247 -13.26 -3.39 -4.59
C VAL A 247 -14.50 -2.52 -4.35
N ARG A 248 -15.64 -3.12 -3.97
CA ARG A 248 -16.86 -2.35 -3.65
C ARG A 248 -16.68 -1.49 -2.40
N SER A 249 -16.08 -2.02 -1.35
CA SER A 249 -15.83 -1.26 -0.12
C SER A 249 -14.86 -0.11 -0.35
N ALA A 250 -13.89 -0.24 -1.26
CA ALA A 250 -13.00 0.84 -1.63
C ALA A 250 -13.75 2.04 -2.22
N VAL A 251 -14.77 1.83 -3.07
CA VAL A 251 -15.60 2.92 -3.63
C VAL A 251 -16.32 3.69 -2.51
N VAL A 252 -16.99 2.97 -1.60
CA VAL A 252 -17.68 3.59 -0.46
C VAL A 252 -16.70 4.39 0.39
N ARG A 253 -15.54 3.82 0.69
CA ARG A 253 -14.49 4.48 1.46
C ARG A 253 -14.03 5.78 0.79
N ILE A 254 -13.72 5.76 -0.51
CA ILE A 254 -13.26 6.94 -1.23
C ILE A 254 -14.32 8.04 -1.20
N LEU A 255 -15.56 7.73 -1.53
CA LEU A 255 -16.61 8.75 -1.63
C LEU A 255 -16.98 9.33 -0.25
N PHE A 256 -17.27 8.48 0.72
CA PHE A 256 -17.75 8.95 2.03
C PHE A 256 -16.62 9.40 2.95
N PHE A 257 -15.59 8.60 3.11
CA PHE A 257 -14.59 8.88 4.14
C PHE A 257 -13.54 9.88 3.68
N TYR A 258 -13.11 9.82 2.41
CA TYR A 258 -12.10 10.74 1.92
C TYR A 258 -12.72 12.04 1.40
N VAL A 259 -13.56 11.96 0.38
CA VAL A 259 -14.15 13.16 -0.23
C VAL A 259 -15.10 13.86 0.74
N GLY A 260 -15.96 13.11 1.44
CA GLY A 260 -16.88 13.66 2.44
C GLY A 260 -16.15 14.37 3.58
N SER A 261 -15.07 13.78 4.10
CA SER A 261 -14.27 14.44 5.14
C SER A 261 -13.60 15.71 4.64
N MET A 262 -13.04 15.70 3.43
CA MET A 262 -12.44 16.90 2.86
C MET A 262 -13.46 18.02 2.69
N LEU A 263 -14.65 17.70 2.20
CA LEU A 263 -15.75 18.69 2.10
C LEU A 263 -16.07 19.30 3.46
N VAL A 264 -16.23 18.49 4.50
CA VAL A 264 -16.49 18.99 5.85
C VAL A 264 -15.34 19.88 6.33
N ILE A 265 -14.10 19.42 6.21
CA ILE A 265 -12.93 20.14 6.73
C ILE A 265 -12.78 21.51 6.07
N VAL A 266 -12.82 21.58 4.73
CA VAL A 266 -12.61 22.84 4.02
C VAL A 266 -13.83 23.78 4.07
N THR A 267 -15.02 23.26 4.44
CA THR A 267 -16.20 24.08 4.71
C THR A 267 -16.15 24.68 6.12
N VAL A 268 -15.78 23.87 7.12
CA VAL A 268 -15.78 24.30 8.53
C VAL A 268 -14.58 25.18 8.86
N LEU A 269 -13.39 24.85 8.34
CA LEU A 269 -12.16 25.58 8.64
C LEU A 269 -11.56 26.27 7.40
N PRO A 270 -11.04 27.50 7.56
CA PRO A 270 -10.26 28.16 6.53
C PRO A 270 -9.05 27.30 6.15
N TRP A 271 -8.80 27.15 4.87
CA TRP A 271 -7.69 26.34 4.37
C TRP A 271 -6.32 26.86 4.83
N THR A 272 -6.19 28.16 5.05
CA THR A 272 -4.97 28.82 5.56
C THR A 272 -4.64 28.46 7.01
N ALA A 273 -5.59 27.94 7.77
CA ALA A 273 -5.36 27.47 9.14
C ALA A 273 -4.74 26.07 9.21
N GLN A 274 -4.62 25.38 8.07
CA GLN A 274 -4.09 24.03 8.04
C GLN A 274 -2.56 24.02 8.16
N GLN A 275 -2.04 22.98 8.82
CA GLN A 275 -0.60 22.79 9.03
C GLN A 275 -0.25 21.34 8.75
N ALA A 276 0.89 21.13 8.07
CA ALA A 276 1.42 19.79 7.88
C ALA A 276 1.78 19.14 9.23
N GLY A 277 1.53 17.85 9.35
CA GLY A 277 1.82 17.08 10.57
C GLY A 277 0.73 17.12 11.64
N LEU A 278 -0.25 18.02 11.56
CA LEU A 278 -1.41 18.09 12.47
C LEU A 278 -2.67 17.53 11.79
N SER A 279 -3.54 16.91 12.58
CA SER A 279 -4.80 16.35 12.06
C SER A 279 -5.86 17.44 11.85
N PRO A 280 -6.34 17.68 10.61
CA PRO A 280 -7.45 18.58 10.36
C PRO A 280 -8.75 18.13 11.05
N TYR A 281 -8.94 16.85 11.25
CA TYR A 281 -10.11 16.29 11.93
C TYR A 281 -10.21 16.78 13.38
N VAL A 282 -9.08 16.78 14.09
CA VAL A 282 -9.00 17.30 15.47
C VAL A 282 -9.33 18.78 15.48
N LYS A 283 -8.72 19.56 14.57
CA LYS A 283 -8.95 21.03 14.50
C LYS A 283 -10.42 21.37 14.22
N VAL A 284 -11.09 20.63 13.34
CA VAL A 284 -12.53 20.82 13.08
C VAL A 284 -13.33 20.60 14.37
N LEU A 285 -13.09 19.48 15.06
CA LEU A 285 -13.84 19.16 16.27
C LEU A 285 -13.56 20.12 17.43
N ASP A 286 -12.34 20.65 17.52
CA ASP A 286 -12.02 21.70 18.48
C ASP A 286 -12.75 23.02 18.17
N SER A 287 -12.98 23.31 16.87
CA SER A 287 -13.60 24.57 16.42
C SER A 287 -15.13 24.58 16.53
N ILE A 288 -15.79 23.42 16.55
CA ILE A 288 -17.27 23.33 16.58
C ILE A 288 -17.88 23.37 17.98
N GLY A 289 -17.11 23.64 19.02
CA GLY A 289 -17.61 23.87 20.36
C GLY A 289 -18.11 22.64 21.13
N VAL A 290 -17.96 21.42 20.58
CA VAL A 290 -18.32 20.19 21.27
C VAL A 290 -17.26 19.82 22.31
N PRO A 291 -17.58 19.79 23.61
CA PRO A 291 -16.59 19.56 24.66
C PRO A 291 -15.82 18.25 24.46
N SER A 292 -14.51 18.28 24.54
CA SER A 292 -13.59 17.15 24.44
C SER A 292 -13.61 16.38 23.10
N ALA A 293 -14.39 16.82 22.10
CA ALA A 293 -14.51 16.10 20.82
C ALA A 293 -13.16 16.02 20.06
N GLY A 294 -12.39 17.12 20.04
CA GLY A 294 -11.05 17.12 19.46
C GLY A 294 -10.09 16.19 20.19
N GLN A 295 -10.11 16.17 21.54
CA GLN A 295 -9.26 15.26 22.31
C GLN A 295 -9.62 13.78 22.06
N ILE A 296 -10.92 13.45 22.00
CA ILE A 296 -11.38 12.10 21.66
C ILE A 296 -10.90 11.73 20.25
N MET A 297 -11.05 12.64 19.28
CA MET A 297 -10.58 12.40 17.91
C MET A 297 -9.06 12.22 17.87
N ASN A 298 -8.31 12.97 18.65
CA ASN A 298 -6.85 12.84 18.73
C ASN A 298 -6.43 11.45 19.22
N ILE A 299 -7.13 10.90 20.22
CA ILE A 299 -6.94 9.52 20.69
C ILE A 299 -7.30 8.53 19.58
N VAL A 300 -8.42 8.74 18.85
CA VAL A 300 -8.81 7.87 17.74
C VAL A 300 -7.77 7.89 16.62
N VAL A 301 -7.28 9.07 16.25
CA VAL A 301 -6.21 9.22 15.26
C VAL A 301 -4.95 8.48 15.69
N PHE A 302 -4.53 8.65 16.94
CA PHE A 302 -3.38 7.94 17.50
C PHE A 302 -3.52 6.41 17.40
N VAL A 303 -4.66 5.88 17.84
CA VAL A 303 -4.96 4.44 17.71
C VAL A 303 -4.99 4.00 16.26
N ALA A 304 -5.53 4.84 15.36
CA ALA A 304 -5.58 4.57 13.94
C ALA A 304 -4.18 4.46 13.31
N LEU A 305 -3.26 5.35 13.68
CA LEU A 305 -1.87 5.34 13.23
C LEU A 305 -1.14 4.06 13.69
N LEU A 306 -1.30 3.70 14.96
CA LEU A 306 -0.69 2.49 15.51
C LEU A 306 -1.26 1.21 14.90
N SER A 307 -2.56 1.17 14.61
CA SER A 307 -3.19 0.05 13.89
C SER A 307 -2.66 -0.05 12.45
N ALA A 308 -2.55 1.08 11.72
CA ALA A 308 -1.99 1.09 10.37
C ALA A 308 -0.52 0.67 10.36
N LEU A 309 0.28 1.11 11.34
CA LEU A 309 1.65 0.63 11.55
C LEU A 309 1.70 -0.90 11.67
N ASN A 310 0.84 -1.48 12.51
CA ASN A 310 0.75 -2.93 12.69
C ASN A 310 0.37 -3.66 11.40
N ALA A 311 -0.63 -3.16 10.65
CA ALA A 311 -1.07 -3.73 9.39
C ALA A 311 0.02 -3.68 8.31
N ASN A 312 0.76 -2.57 8.23
CA ASN A 312 1.88 -2.41 7.30
C ASN A 312 3.06 -3.32 7.64
N LEU A 313 3.35 -3.54 8.93
CA LEU A 313 4.37 -4.49 9.37
C LEU A 313 3.98 -5.93 9.00
N TYR A 314 2.71 -6.29 9.20
CA TYR A 314 2.18 -7.57 8.72
C TYR A 314 2.35 -7.71 7.21
N GLY A 315 1.87 -6.75 6.41
CA GLY A 315 1.94 -6.76 4.95
C GLY A 315 3.36 -6.82 4.41
N SER A 316 4.29 -6.02 4.96
CA SER A 316 5.70 -6.00 4.53
C SER A 316 6.41 -7.33 4.77
N SER A 317 6.14 -7.98 5.91
CA SER A 317 6.72 -9.29 6.21
C SER A 317 6.23 -10.39 5.26
N ARG A 318 4.96 -10.37 4.85
CA ARG A 318 4.40 -11.31 3.86
C ARG A 318 4.93 -11.05 2.46
N MET A 319 5.09 -9.79 2.09
CA MET A 319 5.64 -9.43 0.78
C MET A 319 7.07 -9.95 0.62
N VAL A 320 7.95 -9.71 1.59
CA VAL A 320 9.34 -10.17 1.50
C VAL A 320 9.45 -11.69 1.63
N PHE A 321 8.55 -12.33 2.36
CA PHE A 321 8.44 -13.80 2.41
C PHE A 321 8.07 -14.37 1.03
N SER A 322 7.05 -13.81 0.38
CA SER A 322 6.64 -14.21 -0.99
C SER A 322 7.75 -13.98 -2.02
N LEU A 323 8.53 -12.91 -1.90
CA LEU A 323 9.73 -12.71 -2.71
C LEU A 323 10.77 -13.81 -2.50
N ALA A 324 10.96 -14.26 -1.25
CA ALA A 324 11.88 -15.34 -0.93
C ALA A 324 11.39 -16.70 -1.46
N GLU A 325 10.08 -16.99 -1.43
CA GLU A 325 9.47 -18.20 -2.02
C GLU A 325 9.77 -18.30 -3.52
N ARG A 326 9.72 -17.18 -4.23
CA ARG A 326 10.02 -17.11 -5.66
C ARG A 326 11.52 -17.06 -5.98
N GLY A 327 12.40 -17.12 -4.96
CA GLY A 327 13.85 -17.02 -5.12
C GLY A 327 14.34 -15.61 -5.43
N GLU A 328 13.51 -14.59 -5.21
CA GLU A 328 13.80 -13.17 -5.47
C GLU A 328 14.38 -12.44 -4.25
N ALA A 329 14.33 -13.09 -3.09
CA ALA A 329 14.96 -12.66 -1.83
C ALA A 329 15.76 -13.80 -1.21
N PRO A 330 16.65 -13.54 -0.22
CA PRO A 330 17.44 -14.56 0.44
C PRO A 330 16.59 -15.68 1.06
N ARG A 331 16.93 -16.94 0.78
CA ARG A 331 16.23 -18.14 1.31
C ARG A 331 16.13 -18.17 2.83
N GLY A 332 17.04 -17.50 3.53
CA GLY A 332 17.00 -17.38 4.98
C GLY A 332 15.72 -16.73 5.53
N LEU A 333 15.00 -15.94 4.72
CA LEU A 333 13.75 -15.28 5.07
C LEU A 333 12.55 -16.25 5.09
N LEU A 334 12.68 -17.43 4.50
CA LEU A 334 11.65 -18.49 4.51
C LEU A 334 11.52 -19.21 5.85
N LYS A 335 12.41 -18.96 6.82
CA LYS A 335 12.30 -19.59 8.14
C LYS A 335 11.05 -19.13 8.88
N VAL A 336 10.12 -20.06 9.04
CA VAL A 336 8.89 -19.90 9.81
C VAL A 336 9.11 -20.48 11.21
N SER A 337 8.69 -19.76 12.23
CA SER A 337 8.72 -20.25 13.61
C SER A 337 7.32 -20.71 14.01
N ARG A 338 7.16 -21.99 14.31
CA ARG A 338 5.91 -22.59 14.79
C ARG A 338 5.87 -22.65 16.31
N LYS A 339 4.68 -22.40 16.88
CA LYS A 339 4.39 -22.82 18.26
C LYS A 339 3.86 -24.26 18.23
N PRO A 340 4.18 -25.11 19.22
CA PRO A 340 3.59 -26.44 19.32
C PRO A 340 2.05 -26.36 19.32
N GLY A 341 1.39 -27.16 18.44
CA GLY A 341 -0.07 -27.21 18.35
C GLY A 341 -0.73 -26.15 17.47
N THR A 342 0.01 -25.35 16.67
CA THR A 342 -0.55 -24.43 15.67
C THR A 342 -0.27 -24.91 14.25
N GLU A 343 -1.30 -24.87 13.40
CA GLU A 343 -1.15 -25.02 11.95
C GLU A 343 -0.65 -23.69 11.39
N GLY A 344 0.57 -23.65 10.86
CA GLY A 344 1.23 -22.46 10.35
C GLY A 344 2.13 -21.74 11.36
N GLY A 345 2.88 -20.73 10.91
CA GLY A 345 3.83 -20.02 11.74
C GLY A 345 4.15 -18.60 11.29
N VAL A 346 4.92 -17.89 12.11
CA VAL A 346 5.35 -16.51 11.88
C VAL A 346 6.69 -16.51 11.12
N PRO A 347 6.82 -15.78 10.00
CA PRO A 347 8.08 -15.62 9.29
C PRO A 347 8.97 -14.61 10.01
N ARG A 348 9.52 -15.01 11.18
CA ARG A 348 10.27 -14.11 12.10
C ARG A 348 11.38 -13.33 11.41
N ARG A 349 12.14 -13.97 10.51
CA ARG A 349 13.24 -13.29 9.80
C ARG A 349 12.73 -12.24 8.81
N ALA A 350 11.58 -12.49 8.16
CA ALA A 350 10.96 -11.53 7.28
C ALA A 350 10.41 -10.31 8.07
N VAL A 351 9.82 -10.55 9.24
CA VAL A 351 9.42 -9.48 10.18
C VAL A 351 10.64 -8.64 10.56
N LEU A 352 11.72 -9.28 11.06
CA LEU A 352 12.93 -8.57 11.48
C LEU A 352 13.60 -7.81 10.34
N ALA A 353 13.60 -8.34 9.11
CA ALA A 353 14.13 -7.65 7.95
C ALA A 353 13.33 -6.37 7.63
N SER A 354 12.00 -6.43 7.68
CA SER A 354 11.14 -5.25 7.47
C SER A 354 11.33 -4.22 8.58
N VAL A 355 11.40 -4.67 9.83
CA VAL A 355 11.57 -3.80 11.00
C VAL A 355 12.95 -3.13 11.02
N ALA A 356 14.01 -3.81 10.57
CA ALA A 356 15.36 -3.24 10.54
C ALA A 356 15.40 -1.94 9.74
N PHE A 357 14.68 -1.88 8.60
CA PHE A 357 14.52 -0.65 7.84
C PHE A 357 13.59 0.35 8.55
N GLY A 358 12.54 -0.11 9.23
CA GLY A 358 11.67 0.73 10.04
C GLY A 358 12.44 1.47 11.15
N PHE A 359 13.46 0.84 11.76
CA PHE A 359 14.31 1.50 12.75
C PHE A 359 15.17 2.64 12.19
N VAL A 360 15.39 2.70 10.88
CA VAL A 360 16.03 3.87 10.24
C VAL A 360 15.19 5.13 10.50
N SER A 361 13.85 5.01 10.61
CA SER A 361 12.99 6.15 10.92
C SER A 361 13.27 6.78 12.28
N VAL A 362 13.74 6.00 13.26
CA VAL A 362 14.15 6.52 14.57
C VAL A 362 15.30 7.51 14.41
N LEU A 363 16.31 7.11 13.60
CA LEU A 363 17.45 7.97 13.30
C LEU A 363 17.04 9.21 12.49
N LEU A 364 16.15 9.03 11.50
CA LEU A 364 15.65 10.15 10.70
C LEU A 364 14.86 11.16 11.56
N ASN A 365 14.03 10.68 12.50
CA ASN A 365 13.32 11.56 13.43
C ASN A 365 14.25 12.26 14.44
N LEU A 366 15.39 11.65 14.77
CA LEU A 366 16.41 12.28 15.60
C LEU A 366 17.15 13.41 14.85
N LEU A 367 17.45 13.20 13.55
CA LEU A 367 18.26 14.12 12.75
C LEU A 367 17.43 15.24 12.10
N TRP A 368 16.18 14.95 11.67
CA TRP A 368 15.31 15.87 10.92
C TRP A 368 13.84 15.79 11.36
N PRO A 369 13.52 16.12 12.63
CA PRO A 369 12.17 15.90 13.19
C PRO A 369 11.06 16.65 12.44
N ASP A 370 11.34 17.85 11.91
CA ASP A 370 10.34 18.73 11.30
C ASP A 370 10.02 18.38 9.83
N THR A 371 10.95 17.75 9.12
CA THR A 371 10.85 17.55 7.67
C THR A 371 10.65 16.09 7.25
N VAL A 372 11.06 15.14 8.09
CA VAL A 372 11.07 13.71 7.77
C VAL A 372 9.69 13.17 7.37
N PHE A 373 8.63 13.63 8.03
CA PHE A 373 7.26 13.20 7.75
C PHE A 373 6.85 13.49 6.29
N LEU A 374 7.01 14.74 5.83
CA LEU A 374 6.64 15.17 4.47
C LEU A 374 7.50 14.50 3.41
N TYR A 375 8.81 14.37 3.64
CA TYR A 375 9.70 13.67 2.71
C TYR A 375 9.29 12.20 2.51
N MET A 376 8.99 11.50 3.59
CA MET A 376 8.53 10.12 3.53
C MET A 376 7.16 10.01 2.85
N LEU A 377 6.21 10.88 3.21
CA LEU A 377 4.86 10.92 2.64
C LEU A 377 4.90 11.04 1.10
N ASN A 378 5.62 12.02 0.58
CA ASN A 378 5.70 12.28 -0.85
C ASN A 378 6.48 11.18 -1.60
N SER A 379 7.53 10.61 -0.98
CA SER A 379 8.30 9.51 -1.55
C SER A 379 7.44 8.25 -1.73
N VAL A 380 6.58 7.94 -0.76
CA VAL A 380 5.64 6.81 -0.87
C VAL A 380 4.65 7.03 -2.01
N GLY A 381 4.09 8.24 -2.13
CA GLY A 381 3.16 8.58 -3.21
C GLY A 381 3.75 8.34 -4.61
N ALA A 382 4.99 8.78 -4.84
CA ALA A 382 5.68 8.57 -6.12
C ALA A 382 5.92 7.09 -6.42
N VAL A 383 6.43 6.30 -5.45
CA VAL A 383 6.62 4.85 -5.63
C VAL A 383 5.31 4.14 -5.92
N LEU A 384 4.23 4.54 -5.24
CA LEU A 384 2.90 3.97 -5.45
C LEU A 384 2.41 4.16 -6.89
N LEU A 385 2.61 5.34 -7.48
CA LEU A 385 2.26 5.60 -8.88
C LEU A 385 2.99 4.67 -9.85
N PHE A 386 4.29 4.38 -9.61
CA PHE A 386 5.03 3.40 -10.41
C PHE A 386 4.46 1.98 -10.27
N VAL A 387 4.13 1.56 -9.06
CA VAL A 387 3.51 0.25 -8.80
C VAL A 387 2.16 0.17 -9.51
N TRP A 388 1.32 1.21 -9.42
CA TRP A 388 0.01 1.26 -10.08
C TRP A 388 0.12 1.22 -11.62
N ALA A 389 1.11 1.90 -12.18
CA ALA A 389 1.38 1.84 -13.62
C ALA A 389 1.75 0.41 -14.06
N LEU A 390 2.58 -0.29 -13.28
CA LEU A 390 2.92 -1.70 -13.56
C LEU A 390 1.71 -2.65 -13.39
N ILE A 391 0.83 -2.40 -12.42
CA ILE A 391 -0.43 -3.14 -12.26
C ILE A 391 -1.32 -2.95 -13.49
N ALA A 392 -1.51 -1.71 -13.95
CA ALA A 392 -2.33 -1.40 -15.12
C ALA A 392 -1.75 -2.02 -16.42
N ALA A 393 -0.43 -1.93 -16.62
CA ALA A 393 0.26 -2.57 -17.74
C ALA A 393 0.14 -4.10 -17.69
N SER A 394 0.18 -4.68 -16.50
CA SER A 394 -0.02 -6.12 -16.29
C SER A 394 -1.44 -6.55 -16.68
N GLN A 395 -2.44 -5.76 -16.28
CA GLN A 395 -3.84 -6.05 -16.60
C GLN A 395 -4.08 -6.02 -18.12
N LEU A 396 -3.52 -5.06 -18.85
CA LEU A 396 -3.65 -5.01 -20.32
C LEU A 396 -3.22 -6.32 -20.99
N ARG A 397 -2.09 -6.90 -20.56
CA ARG A 397 -1.57 -8.16 -21.14
C ARG A 397 -2.32 -9.38 -20.63
N LEU A 398 -2.57 -9.48 -19.34
CA LEU A 398 -3.24 -10.64 -18.74
C LEU A 398 -4.68 -10.74 -19.19
N ARG A 399 -5.41 -9.63 -19.27
CA ARG A 399 -6.79 -9.61 -19.74
C ARG A 399 -6.90 -10.15 -21.17
N ALA A 400 -6.08 -9.65 -22.10
CA ALA A 400 -6.07 -10.10 -23.48
C ALA A 400 -5.71 -11.60 -23.61
N ARG A 401 -4.91 -12.13 -22.67
CA ARG A 401 -4.56 -13.55 -22.60
C ARG A 401 -5.70 -14.39 -22.04
N LEU A 402 -6.29 -13.95 -20.90
CA LEU A 402 -7.40 -14.66 -20.24
C LEU A 402 -8.65 -14.73 -21.10
N GLU A 403 -8.94 -13.70 -21.89
CA GLU A 403 -10.07 -13.74 -22.84
C GLU A 403 -9.93 -14.83 -23.90
N ARG A 404 -8.69 -15.16 -24.28
CA ARG A 404 -8.41 -16.21 -25.29
C ARG A 404 -8.31 -17.60 -24.67
N GLU A 405 -7.64 -17.72 -23.51
CA GLU A 405 -7.28 -19.01 -22.92
C GLU A 405 -8.32 -19.50 -21.90
N ALA A 406 -8.96 -18.61 -21.15
CA ALA A 406 -9.89 -18.96 -20.05
C ALA A 406 -10.97 -17.89 -19.83
N PRO A 407 -11.87 -17.63 -20.78
CA PRO A 407 -12.87 -16.55 -20.67
C PRO A 407 -13.83 -16.71 -19.49
N GLY A 408 -14.05 -17.94 -19.01
CA GLY A 408 -14.86 -18.27 -17.84
C GLY A 408 -14.24 -17.87 -16.49
N ALA A 409 -12.92 -17.67 -16.44
CA ALA A 409 -12.23 -17.25 -15.21
C ALA A 409 -12.45 -15.77 -14.87
N LEU A 410 -12.97 -14.96 -15.78
CA LEU A 410 -13.18 -13.53 -15.62
C LEU A 410 -14.50 -13.21 -14.90
N ALA A 411 -14.58 -13.55 -13.61
CA ALA A 411 -15.73 -13.25 -12.76
C ALA A 411 -15.90 -11.72 -12.52
N LEU A 412 -14.81 -11.00 -12.41
CA LEU A 412 -14.78 -9.54 -12.28
C LEU A 412 -14.13 -8.95 -13.54
N ARG A 413 -14.77 -7.97 -14.19
CA ARG A 413 -14.26 -7.39 -15.43
C ARG A 413 -14.04 -5.89 -15.29
N MET A 414 -12.91 -5.38 -15.86
CA MET A 414 -12.65 -3.95 -16.02
C MET A 414 -13.67 -3.35 -17.00
N TRP A 415 -14.19 -2.17 -16.64
CA TRP A 415 -15.14 -1.45 -17.48
C TRP A 415 -14.42 -0.90 -18.72
N TRP A 416 -15.12 -0.86 -19.84
CA TRP A 416 -14.66 -0.28 -21.11
C TRP A 416 -13.19 -0.63 -21.45
N PHE A 417 -12.80 -1.86 -21.18
CA PHE A 417 -11.48 -2.36 -21.57
C PHE A 417 -11.34 -2.36 -23.12
N PRO A 418 -10.20 -1.93 -23.70
CA PRO A 418 -8.95 -1.48 -23.04
C PRO A 418 -8.88 0.03 -22.77
N TYR A 419 -9.85 0.81 -23.23
CA TYR A 419 -9.77 2.29 -23.25
C TYR A 419 -9.55 2.88 -21.84
N LEU A 420 -10.31 2.44 -20.86
CA LEU A 420 -10.22 2.97 -19.51
C LEU A 420 -8.90 2.59 -18.82
N THR A 421 -8.31 1.44 -19.19
CA THR A 421 -6.97 1.06 -18.71
C THR A 421 -5.88 1.96 -19.31
N TRP A 422 -5.98 2.30 -20.60
CA TRP A 422 -5.07 3.24 -21.24
C TRP A 422 -5.22 4.67 -20.65
N LEU A 423 -6.45 5.10 -20.42
CA LEU A 423 -6.72 6.39 -19.75
C LEU A 423 -6.11 6.43 -18.35
N THR A 424 -6.21 5.32 -17.58
CA THR A 424 -5.60 5.23 -16.25
C THR A 424 -4.08 5.32 -16.36
N LEU A 425 -3.44 4.62 -17.29
CA LEU A 425 -2.00 4.71 -17.52
C LEU A 425 -1.58 6.12 -17.90
N ALA A 426 -2.31 6.76 -18.80
CA ALA A 426 -2.05 8.16 -19.20
C ALA A 426 -2.20 9.10 -17.99
N GLY A 427 -3.22 8.91 -17.16
CA GLY A 427 -3.43 9.69 -15.94
C GLY A 427 -2.29 9.51 -14.93
N LEU A 428 -1.86 8.27 -14.66
CA LEU A 428 -0.75 7.99 -13.75
C LEU A 428 0.57 8.61 -14.26
N LEU A 429 0.88 8.46 -15.55
CA LEU A 429 2.04 9.09 -16.16
C LEU A 429 1.93 10.61 -16.16
N GLY A 430 0.73 11.15 -16.43
CA GLY A 430 0.47 12.59 -16.36
C GLY A 430 0.76 13.14 -14.97
N VAL A 431 0.31 12.48 -13.92
CA VAL A 431 0.61 12.87 -12.53
C VAL A 431 2.11 12.84 -12.29
N LEU A 432 2.84 11.76 -12.68
CA LEU A 432 4.29 11.70 -12.54
C LEU A 432 5.04 12.81 -13.28
N VAL A 433 4.60 13.14 -14.51
CA VAL A 433 5.19 14.25 -15.29
C VAL A 433 4.93 15.59 -14.61
N LEU A 434 3.71 15.82 -14.11
CA LEU A 434 3.38 17.03 -13.38
C LEU A 434 4.17 17.17 -12.08
N MET A 435 4.43 16.07 -11.37
CA MET A 435 5.35 16.07 -10.20
C MET A 435 6.76 16.58 -10.57
N LEU A 436 7.26 16.31 -11.75
CA LEU A 436 8.58 16.80 -12.19
C LEU A 436 8.58 18.31 -12.48
N THR A 437 7.42 18.91 -12.71
CA THR A 437 7.29 20.37 -12.91
C THR A 437 7.14 21.15 -11.62
N ASP A 438 6.72 20.50 -10.52
CA ASP A 438 6.58 21.08 -9.20
C ASP A 438 7.95 21.11 -8.50
N ALA A 439 8.38 22.29 -8.04
CA ALA A 439 9.71 22.49 -7.45
C ALA A 439 9.87 21.72 -6.12
N ASP A 440 8.81 21.60 -5.33
CA ASP A 440 8.82 20.94 -4.03
C ASP A 440 8.69 19.42 -4.15
N ALA A 441 7.93 18.92 -5.13
CA ALA A 441 7.75 17.50 -5.37
C ALA A 441 8.88 16.87 -6.21
N ARG A 442 9.54 17.64 -7.08
CA ARG A 442 10.60 17.16 -8.00
C ARG A 442 11.69 16.35 -7.31
N PRO A 443 12.31 16.81 -6.20
CA PRO A 443 13.38 16.04 -5.55
C PRO A 443 12.91 14.66 -5.11
N GLN A 444 11.71 14.56 -4.52
CA GLN A 444 11.15 13.29 -4.03
C GLN A 444 10.83 12.33 -5.19
N VAL A 445 10.32 12.85 -6.31
CA VAL A 445 10.09 12.04 -7.52
C VAL A 445 11.41 11.54 -8.10
N LEU A 446 12.42 12.39 -8.20
CA LEU A 446 13.73 12.00 -8.72
C LEU A 446 14.39 10.92 -7.84
N TRP A 447 14.32 11.04 -6.52
CA TRP A 447 14.79 10.01 -5.59
C TRP A 447 14.00 8.71 -5.74
N SER A 448 12.68 8.78 -5.81
CA SER A 448 11.80 7.61 -5.99
C SER A 448 11.98 6.97 -7.36
N ALA A 449 12.16 7.78 -8.42
CA ALA A 449 12.49 7.30 -9.75
C ALA A 449 13.88 6.65 -9.79
N GLY A 450 14.87 7.23 -9.11
CA GLY A 450 16.21 6.66 -8.94
C GLY A 450 16.17 5.30 -8.23
N ALA A 451 15.43 5.21 -7.12
CA ALA A 451 15.22 3.95 -6.41
C ALA A 451 14.49 2.91 -7.28
N THR A 452 13.45 3.34 -8.02
CA THR A 452 12.73 2.49 -8.97
C THR A 452 13.64 2.01 -10.09
N ALA A 453 14.43 2.91 -10.68
CA ALA A 453 15.41 2.57 -11.72
C ALA A 453 16.48 1.58 -11.21
N LEU A 454 16.98 1.77 -9.98
CA LEU A 454 17.90 0.84 -9.35
C LEU A 454 17.31 -0.56 -9.21
N VAL A 455 16.07 -0.66 -8.70
CA VAL A 455 15.35 -1.94 -8.57
C VAL A 455 15.16 -2.59 -9.94
N LEU A 456 14.77 -1.82 -10.96
CA LEU A 456 14.61 -2.29 -12.35
C LEU A 456 15.94 -2.79 -12.94
N LEU A 457 17.03 -2.06 -12.76
CA LEU A 457 18.37 -2.45 -13.22
C LEU A 457 18.83 -3.75 -12.56
N VAL A 458 18.62 -3.90 -11.25
CA VAL A 458 18.93 -5.14 -10.53
C VAL A 458 18.06 -6.30 -11.06
N ALA A 459 16.77 -6.06 -11.29
CA ALA A 459 15.85 -7.06 -11.84
C ALA A 459 16.31 -7.56 -13.22
N VAL A 460 16.59 -6.63 -14.14
CA VAL A 460 17.04 -6.94 -15.50
C VAL A 460 18.42 -7.62 -15.46
N GLY A 461 19.35 -7.12 -14.66
CA GLY A 461 20.68 -7.70 -14.50
C GLY A 461 20.64 -9.16 -13.98
N ARG A 462 19.76 -9.47 -13.03
CA ARG A 462 19.53 -10.84 -12.57
C ARG A 462 18.96 -11.73 -13.67
N GLN A 463 17.97 -11.24 -14.39
CA GLN A 463 17.38 -11.99 -15.51
C GLN A 463 18.41 -12.32 -16.60
N TRP A 464 19.27 -11.39 -16.95
CA TRP A 464 20.36 -11.60 -17.91
C TRP A 464 21.38 -12.65 -17.42
N ARG A 465 21.75 -12.62 -16.16
CA ARG A 465 22.67 -13.62 -15.57
C ARG A 465 22.08 -15.03 -15.62
N GLU A 466 20.79 -15.17 -15.29
CA GLU A 466 20.08 -16.46 -15.34
C GLU A 466 19.95 -17.00 -16.77
N GLN A 467 19.67 -16.14 -17.74
CA GLN A 467 19.62 -16.54 -19.17
C GLN A 467 20.98 -17.04 -19.66
N ARG A 468 22.06 -16.32 -19.32
CA ARG A 468 23.42 -16.73 -19.67
C ARG A 468 23.83 -18.05 -18.99
N GLY A 469 23.42 -18.27 -17.75
CA GLY A 469 23.68 -19.53 -17.04
C GLY A 469 22.97 -20.72 -17.68
N ARG A 470 21.73 -20.55 -18.18
CA ARG A 470 20.99 -21.60 -18.89
C ARG A 470 21.61 -21.95 -20.22
N THR A 471 21.96 -20.95 -21.03
CA THR A 471 22.64 -21.20 -22.33
C THR A 471 24.03 -21.85 -22.16
N GLY A 472 24.76 -21.53 -21.08
CA GLY A 472 26.03 -22.20 -20.75
C GLY A 472 25.85 -23.65 -20.34
N SER A 473 24.80 -23.96 -19.54
CA SER A 473 24.49 -25.35 -19.10
C SER A 473 23.98 -26.21 -20.25
N GLU A 474 23.19 -25.65 -21.17
CA GLU A 474 22.72 -26.37 -22.36
C GLU A 474 23.87 -26.71 -23.33
N ARG A 475 24.82 -25.78 -23.53
CA ARG A 475 26.02 -26.06 -24.33
C ARG A 475 26.89 -27.16 -23.73
N THR A 476 27.18 -27.09 -22.41
CA THR A 476 27.98 -28.15 -21.72
C THR A 476 27.24 -29.49 -21.67
N GLY A 477 25.91 -29.47 -21.56
CA GLY A 477 25.08 -30.69 -21.63
C GLY A 477 25.06 -31.31 -23.00
N SER A 478 25.04 -30.50 -24.07
CA SER A 478 25.12 -30.94 -25.47
C SER A 478 26.49 -31.53 -25.80
N GLU A 479 27.55 -30.86 -25.41
CA GLU A 479 28.93 -31.37 -25.62
C GLU A 479 29.20 -32.66 -24.87
N ARG A 480 28.66 -32.85 -23.67
CA ARG A 480 28.76 -34.09 -22.89
C ARG A 480 27.96 -35.24 -23.51
N LYS A 481 26.80 -34.96 -24.12
CA LYS A 481 26.02 -35.97 -24.87
C LYS A 481 26.72 -36.36 -26.16
N GLU A 482 27.34 -35.42 -26.85
CA GLU A 482 28.08 -35.67 -28.09
C GLU A 482 29.39 -36.44 -27.81
N SER A 483 30.09 -36.12 -26.74
CA SER A 483 31.28 -36.87 -26.28
C SER A 483 30.94 -38.32 -25.89
N LYS A 484 29.83 -38.54 -25.16
CA LYS A 484 29.36 -39.91 -24.84
C LYS A 484 28.95 -40.70 -26.08
N ARG A 485 28.37 -40.05 -27.08
CA ARG A 485 27.97 -40.71 -28.36
C ARG A 485 29.18 -41.11 -29.19
N LYS A 486 30.23 -40.23 -29.22
CA LYS A 486 31.51 -40.56 -29.89
C LYS A 486 32.31 -41.68 -29.17
N GLY A 487 32.23 -41.72 -27.82
CA GLY A 487 32.91 -42.78 -27.03
C GLY A 487 32.25 -44.16 -27.20
N SER A 488 30.91 -44.21 -27.36
CA SER A 488 30.21 -45.48 -27.53
C SER A 488 30.38 -46.11 -28.90
N THR A 489 30.77 -45.30 -29.93
CA THR A 489 31.04 -45.80 -31.27
C THR A 489 32.47 -46.34 -31.46
N LEU A 490 33.37 -46.09 -30.50
CA LEU A 490 34.77 -46.57 -30.53
C LEU A 490 34.97 -47.88 -29.75
N THR A 491 34.02 -48.32 -28.92
CA THR A 491 34.10 -49.58 -28.15
C THR A 491 33.30 -50.75 -28.76
N GLY A 492 32.77 -50.56 -29.97
CA GLY A 492 32.00 -51.57 -30.69
C GLY A 492 32.66 -52.11 -31.96
N ARG A 493 34.01 -52.21 -31.97
CA ARG A 493 34.78 -52.97 -32.95
C ARG A 493 35.67 -54.00 -32.31
#